data_e7f3c8c13394d14112163e971ca90253
#
_entry.id   e7f3c8c13394d14112163e971ca90253
#
_cell.length_a   1.000
_cell.length_b   1.000
_cell.length_c   1.000
_cell.angle_alpha   90.00
_cell.angle_beta   90.00
_cell.angle_gamma   90.00
#
_symmetry.space_group_name_H-M   'P 1'
#
loop_
_entity.id
_entity.type
_entity.pdbx_description
1 polymer ?
#
loop_
_entity_poly.entity_id
_entity_poly.type
_entity_poly.pdbx_seq_one_letter_code
_entity_poly.pdbx_strand_id
1 'polypeptide(L)'
;RGGEKDKEIALILSAYEALMNERHLCDLNGLYDAALDVLQDPGAILPWEKLYFSEFNELTGLQMALVKALGKRVSISFGLFYDESRPDLSEATRKLEEDLLGDGYEKIIAPKKVSRPEDLAYFAETFPKATGDAVAAQHIYLGEASSVDSEIKMVLTDVKKKLKSGVAPHEILLLVRNLNDYQ
;
A
#
# COMPACT_ATOMS: atom_id res chain seq x y z
N ARG A 1 34.60 -5.22 7.31
CA ARG A 1 35.06 -5.81 8.61
C ARG A 1 33.78 -6.17 9.37
N GLY A 2 33.24 -7.38 9.13
CA GLY A 2 32.12 -7.91 9.89
C GLY A 2 32.56 -8.19 11.34
N GLY A 3 31.80 -7.70 12.31
CA GLY A 3 32.02 -7.98 13.72
C GLY A 3 31.68 -9.43 14.08
N GLU A 4 31.98 -9.84 15.32
CA GLU A 4 31.61 -11.16 15.85
C GLU A 4 30.10 -11.40 15.73
N LYS A 5 29.31 -10.37 15.94
CA LYS A 5 27.84 -10.38 15.78
C LYS A 5 27.40 -10.70 14.35
N ASP A 6 28.10 -10.23 13.32
CA ASP A 6 27.75 -10.53 11.93
C ASP A 6 28.01 -12.01 11.60
N LYS A 7 29.02 -12.62 12.23
CA LYS A 7 29.30 -14.07 12.09
C LYS A 7 28.23 -14.92 12.77
N GLU A 8 27.76 -14.51 13.94
CA GLU A 8 26.67 -15.19 14.64
C GLU A 8 25.38 -15.13 13.85
N ILE A 9 25.04 -13.95 13.29
CA ILE A 9 23.86 -13.77 12.43
C ILE A 9 23.96 -14.66 11.18
N ALA A 10 25.11 -14.68 10.52
CA ALA A 10 25.34 -15.54 9.36
C ALA A 10 25.19 -17.02 9.68
N LEU A 11 25.68 -17.47 10.87
CA LEU A 11 25.53 -18.84 11.32
C LEU A 11 24.06 -19.23 11.55
N ILE A 12 23.30 -18.34 12.22
CA ILE A 12 21.86 -18.53 12.46
C ILE A 12 21.11 -18.61 11.13
N LEU A 13 21.40 -17.71 10.19
CA LEU A 13 20.77 -17.71 8.87
C LEU A 13 21.06 -19.00 8.10
N SER A 14 22.32 -19.45 8.08
CA SER A 14 22.69 -20.70 7.41
C SER A 14 22.00 -21.91 8.04
N ALA A 15 21.85 -21.95 9.37
CA ALA A 15 21.14 -23.02 10.05
C ALA A 15 19.63 -22.99 9.75
N TYR A 16 19.04 -21.79 9.66
CA TYR A 16 17.65 -21.60 9.26
C TYR A 16 17.41 -22.11 7.83
N GLU A 17 18.23 -21.70 6.88
CA GLU A 17 18.14 -22.12 5.48
C GLU A 17 18.29 -23.64 5.33
N ALA A 18 19.24 -24.25 6.05
CA ALA A 18 19.43 -25.70 6.06
C ALA A 18 18.17 -26.43 6.58
N LEU A 19 17.56 -25.93 7.66
CA LEU A 19 16.35 -26.50 8.23
C LEU A 19 15.13 -26.36 7.29
N MET A 20 15.00 -25.20 6.63
CA MET A 20 13.94 -24.97 5.64
C MET A 20 14.07 -25.95 4.47
N ASN A 21 15.28 -26.15 3.95
CA ASN A 21 15.56 -27.08 2.86
C ASN A 21 15.30 -28.54 3.27
N GLU A 22 15.74 -28.96 4.45
CA GLU A 22 15.50 -30.29 4.98
C GLU A 22 14.00 -30.62 5.10
N ARG A 23 13.21 -29.65 5.51
CA ARG A 23 11.76 -29.80 5.69
C ARG A 23 10.93 -29.48 4.45
N HIS A 24 11.54 -29.16 3.33
CA HIS A 24 10.86 -28.73 2.09
C HIS A 24 9.89 -27.56 2.34
N LEU A 25 10.31 -26.62 3.19
CA LEU A 25 9.57 -25.40 3.47
C LEU A 25 10.22 -24.22 2.76
N CYS A 26 9.44 -23.20 2.45
CA CYS A 26 9.95 -21.90 2.03
C CYS A 26 9.21 -20.79 2.80
N ASP A 27 9.92 -19.73 3.10
CA ASP A 27 9.32 -18.47 3.55
C ASP A 27 8.92 -17.60 2.35
N LEU A 28 8.45 -16.38 2.63
CA LEU A 28 8.05 -15.47 1.58
C LEU A 28 9.20 -15.08 0.64
N ASN A 29 10.41 -14.94 1.16
CA ASN A 29 11.59 -14.64 0.34
C ASN A 29 11.96 -15.82 -0.55
N GLY A 30 11.97 -17.03 0.01
CA GLY A 30 12.18 -18.26 -0.77
C GLY A 30 11.12 -18.46 -1.85
N LEU A 31 9.89 -18.01 -1.63
CA LEU A 31 8.85 -18.03 -2.65
C LEU A 31 9.17 -17.04 -3.81
N TYR A 32 9.67 -15.85 -3.50
CA TYR A 32 10.11 -14.90 -4.54
C TYR A 32 11.30 -15.43 -5.33
N ASP A 33 12.29 -16.05 -4.67
CA ASP A 33 13.45 -16.65 -5.34
C ASP A 33 13.01 -17.78 -6.26
N ALA A 34 12.16 -18.69 -5.80
CA ALA A 34 11.61 -19.77 -6.62
C ALA A 34 10.80 -19.24 -7.83
N ALA A 35 10.04 -18.15 -7.65
CA ALA A 35 9.34 -17.51 -8.75
C ALA A 35 10.31 -16.89 -9.77
N LEU A 36 11.41 -16.28 -9.31
CA LEU A 36 12.45 -15.74 -10.18
C LEU A 36 13.12 -16.86 -10.99
N ASP A 37 13.41 -18.01 -10.37
CA ASP A 37 13.99 -19.16 -11.07
C ASP A 37 13.06 -19.69 -12.17
N VAL A 38 11.76 -19.79 -11.90
CA VAL A 38 10.77 -20.17 -12.92
C VAL A 38 10.73 -19.16 -14.05
N LEU A 39 10.85 -17.86 -13.79
CA LEU A 39 10.83 -16.82 -14.80
C LEU A 39 12.10 -16.79 -15.67
N GLN A 40 13.20 -17.39 -15.21
CA GLN A 40 14.42 -17.57 -16.00
C GLN A 40 14.26 -18.68 -17.08
N ASP A 41 13.32 -19.61 -16.90
CA ASP A 41 12.99 -20.60 -17.91
C ASP A 41 12.20 -19.97 -19.07
N PRO A 42 12.78 -19.91 -20.29
CA PRO A 42 12.07 -19.38 -21.46
C PRO A 42 10.80 -20.17 -21.82
N GLY A 43 10.73 -21.43 -21.41
CA GLY A 43 9.59 -22.32 -21.64
C GLY A 43 8.46 -22.17 -20.65
N ALA A 44 8.66 -21.45 -19.53
CA ALA A 44 7.62 -21.23 -18.55
C ALA A 44 6.46 -20.44 -19.17
N ILE A 45 5.24 -20.96 -19.03
CA ILE A 45 4.02 -20.33 -19.55
C ILE A 45 3.46 -19.41 -18.49
N LEU A 46 3.32 -18.12 -18.83
CA LEU A 46 2.64 -17.16 -17.98
C LEU A 46 1.19 -17.04 -18.44
N PRO A 47 0.20 -17.16 -17.53
CA PRO A 47 -1.21 -17.11 -17.89
C PRO A 47 -1.73 -15.67 -18.13
N TRP A 48 -0.84 -14.67 -18.03
CA TRP A 48 -1.19 -13.24 -18.14
C TRP A 48 -0.43 -12.59 -19.29
N GLU A 49 -1.12 -11.75 -20.04
CA GLU A 49 -0.52 -10.86 -21.03
C GLU A 49 -0.20 -9.49 -20.44
N LYS A 50 -0.94 -9.11 -19.39
CA LYS A 50 -0.83 -7.79 -18.76
C LYS A 50 -1.05 -7.87 -17.25
N LEU A 51 -0.24 -7.14 -16.49
CA LEU A 51 -0.35 -7.01 -15.04
C LEU A 51 -0.53 -5.55 -14.64
N TYR A 52 -1.40 -5.33 -13.68
CA TYR A 52 -1.62 -4.01 -13.09
C TYR A 52 -1.30 -4.06 -11.60
N PHE A 53 -0.37 -3.22 -11.19
CA PHE A 53 -0.05 -3.00 -9.78
C PHE A 53 -0.67 -1.69 -9.32
N SER A 54 -1.42 -1.70 -8.24
CA SER A 54 -2.12 -0.52 -7.72
C SER A 54 -1.89 -0.41 -6.22
N GLU A 55 -1.80 0.83 -5.73
CA GLU A 55 -1.65 1.16 -4.31
C GLU A 55 -0.32 0.69 -3.66
N PHE A 56 0.69 0.43 -4.46
CA PHE A 56 2.04 0.19 -3.94
C PHE A 56 2.75 1.53 -3.72
N ASN A 57 3.30 1.72 -2.53
CA ASN A 57 4.14 2.87 -2.21
C ASN A 57 5.63 2.54 -2.31
N GLU A 58 5.98 1.27 -2.08
CA GLU A 58 7.35 0.77 -2.12
C GLU A 58 7.37 -0.70 -2.57
N LEU A 59 8.49 -1.15 -3.07
CA LEU A 59 8.78 -2.55 -3.35
C LEU A 59 10.11 -2.93 -2.70
N THR A 60 10.17 -4.13 -2.12
CA THR A 60 11.44 -4.71 -1.66
C THR A 60 12.35 -5.03 -2.84
N GLY A 61 13.65 -5.23 -2.60
CA GLY A 61 14.60 -5.59 -3.66
C GLY A 61 14.18 -6.86 -4.42
N LEU A 62 13.67 -7.89 -3.73
CA LEU A 62 13.18 -9.11 -4.37
C LEU A 62 11.90 -8.89 -5.18
N GLN A 63 10.96 -8.08 -4.67
CA GLN A 63 9.76 -7.71 -5.42
C GLN A 63 10.10 -6.93 -6.69
N MET A 64 11.04 -5.98 -6.60
CA MET A 64 11.51 -5.25 -7.77
C MET A 64 12.19 -6.18 -8.79
N ALA A 65 13.02 -7.13 -8.33
CA ALA A 65 13.64 -8.12 -9.21
C ALA A 65 12.58 -8.97 -9.94
N LEU A 66 11.52 -9.38 -9.21
CA LEU A 66 10.39 -10.12 -9.80
C LEU A 66 9.65 -9.28 -10.85
N VAL A 67 9.35 -8.01 -10.55
CA VAL A 67 8.73 -7.07 -11.50
C VAL A 67 9.57 -6.91 -12.76
N LYS A 68 10.89 -6.74 -12.62
CA LYS A 68 11.83 -6.66 -13.75
C LYS A 68 11.85 -7.93 -14.59
N ALA A 69 11.83 -9.09 -13.96
CA ALA A 69 11.81 -10.39 -14.66
C ALA A 69 10.48 -10.58 -15.41
N LEU A 70 9.35 -10.26 -14.78
CA LEU A 70 8.02 -10.30 -15.39
C LEU A 70 7.90 -9.31 -16.56
N GLY A 71 8.40 -8.08 -16.40
CA GLY A 71 8.32 -7.02 -17.42
C GLY A 71 9.02 -7.37 -18.74
N LYS A 72 9.93 -8.35 -18.74
CA LYS A 72 10.54 -8.88 -19.98
C LYS A 72 9.59 -9.75 -20.79
N ARG A 73 8.49 -10.20 -20.19
CA ARG A 73 7.60 -11.23 -20.77
C ARG A 73 6.15 -10.78 -20.88
N VAL A 74 5.71 -9.86 -19.99
CA VAL A 74 4.34 -9.36 -19.93
C VAL A 74 4.33 -7.84 -19.81
N SER A 75 3.27 -7.20 -20.29
CA SER A 75 3.09 -5.76 -20.12
C SER A 75 2.73 -5.45 -18.66
N ILE A 76 3.46 -4.51 -18.03
CA ILE A 76 3.21 -4.12 -16.65
C ILE A 76 2.83 -2.64 -16.58
N SER A 77 1.83 -2.33 -15.77
CA SER A 77 1.41 -0.96 -15.47
C SER A 77 1.30 -0.76 -13.96
N PHE A 78 1.80 0.37 -13.47
CA PHE A 78 1.67 0.78 -12.09
C PHE A 78 0.72 1.96 -11.96
N GLY A 79 -0.24 1.85 -11.04
CA GLY A 79 -1.05 2.97 -10.57
C GLY A 79 -0.45 3.50 -9.27
N LEU A 80 0.29 4.60 -9.33
CA LEU A 80 0.90 5.23 -8.18
C LEU A 80 0.07 6.41 -7.69
N PHE A 81 -0.13 6.48 -6.39
CA PHE A 81 -0.72 7.63 -5.74
C PHE A 81 0.37 8.63 -5.38
N TYR A 82 0.40 9.75 -6.07
CA TYR A 82 1.39 10.79 -5.88
C TYR A 82 0.72 12.16 -5.82
N ASP A 83 0.99 12.91 -4.76
CA ASP A 83 0.54 14.29 -4.62
C ASP A 83 1.77 15.21 -4.52
N GLU A 84 2.07 15.92 -5.61
CA GLU A 84 3.22 16.84 -5.71
C GLU A 84 3.15 17.99 -4.69
N SER A 85 1.94 18.34 -4.22
CA SER A 85 1.77 19.37 -3.19
C SER A 85 2.17 18.87 -1.80
N ARG A 86 2.39 17.55 -1.63
CA ARG A 86 2.65 16.89 -0.35
C ARG A 86 3.79 15.87 -0.47
N PRO A 87 5.00 16.33 -0.73
CA PRO A 87 6.15 15.46 -0.97
C PRO A 87 6.51 14.59 0.25
N ASP A 88 6.26 15.09 1.47
CA ASP A 88 6.48 14.38 2.73
C ASP A 88 5.65 13.10 2.88
N LEU A 89 4.42 13.10 2.36
CA LEU A 89 3.54 11.92 2.36
C LEU A 89 3.79 10.97 1.18
N SER A 90 4.51 11.42 0.18
CA SER A 90 4.69 10.72 -1.10
C SER A 90 6.14 10.30 -1.33
N GLU A 91 7.03 10.43 -0.34
CA GLU A 91 8.46 10.17 -0.52
C GLU A 91 8.75 8.73 -0.98
N ALA A 92 8.13 7.74 -0.34
CA ALA A 92 8.30 6.33 -0.73
C ALA A 92 7.79 6.08 -2.15
N THR A 93 6.60 6.60 -2.48
CA THR A 93 6.02 6.47 -3.82
C THR A 93 6.87 7.19 -4.87
N ARG A 94 7.44 8.36 -4.55
CA ARG A 94 8.34 9.09 -5.44
C ARG A 94 9.60 8.27 -5.73
N LYS A 95 10.18 7.64 -4.71
CA LYS A 95 11.32 6.76 -4.90
C LYS A 95 11.00 5.57 -5.79
N LEU A 96 9.83 4.94 -5.58
CA LEU A 96 9.38 3.86 -6.45
C LEU A 96 9.17 4.33 -7.89
N GLU A 97 8.61 5.53 -8.10
CA GLU A 97 8.47 6.13 -9.44
C GLU A 97 9.84 6.33 -10.10
N GLU A 98 10.83 6.87 -9.37
CA GLU A 98 12.20 7.07 -9.87
C GLU A 98 12.85 5.75 -10.28
N ASP A 99 12.70 4.70 -9.46
CA ASP A 99 13.21 3.36 -9.75
C ASP A 99 12.56 2.76 -11.01
N LEU A 100 11.23 2.89 -11.15
CA LEU A 100 10.50 2.42 -12.32
C LEU A 100 10.89 3.18 -13.60
N LEU A 101 11.03 4.50 -13.54
CA LEU A 101 11.50 5.31 -14.66
C LEU A 101 12.93 4.94 -15.06
N GLY A 102 13.80 4.67 -14.09
CA GLY A 102 15.15 4.16 -14.31
C GLY A 102 15.18 2.80 -15.01
N ASP A 103 14.14 1.99 -14.81
CA ASP A 103 13.94 0.68 -15.46
C ASP A 103 13.23 0.75 -16.83
N GLY A 104 12.95 1.97 -17.32
CA GLY A 104 12.39 2.18 -18.66
C GLY A 104 10.87 2.25 -18.73
N TYR A 105 10.18 2.38 -17.61
CA TYR A 105 8.74 2.66 -17.60
C TYR A 105 8.46 4.09 -18.06
N GLU A 106 7.34 4.30 -18.73
CA GLU A 106 6.88 5.61 -19.14
C GLU A 106 5.82 6.14 -18.17
N LYS A 107 5.95 7.42 -17.79
CA LYS A 107 4.98 8.09 -16.92
C LYS A 107 3.79 8.59 -17.71
N ILE A 108 2.59 8.18 -17.31
CA ILE A 108 1.33 8.69 -17.83
C ILE A 108 0.59 9.41 -16.70
N ILE A 109 0.31 10.69 -16.87
CA ILE A 109 -0.46 11.46 -15.89
C ILE A 109 -1.95 11.22 -16.16
N ALA A 110 -2.60 10.51 -15.24
CA ALA A 110 -4.03 10.32 -15.31
C ALA A 110 -4.77 11.64 -14.95
N PRO A 111 -5.82 12.03 -15.68
CA PRO A 111 -6.59 13.19 -15.32
C PRO A 111 -7.27 13.01 -13.96
N LYS A 112 -7.11 14.00 -13.08
CA LYS A 112 -7.74 14.02 -11.75
C LYS A 112 -9.26 14.16 -11.91
N LYS A 113 -9.99 13.05 -11.85
CA LYS A 113 -11.46 13.01 -11.94
C LYS A 113 -12.09 12.76 -10.56
N VAL A 114 -11.78 13.56 -9.56
CA VAL A 114 -12.47 13.45 -8.28
C VAL A 114 -13.30 14.69 -8.06
N SER A 115 -14.62 14.56 -8.28
CA SER A 115 -15.59 15.57 -7.83
C SER A 115 -15.79 15.36 -6.34
N ARG A 116 -15.42 16.36 -5.54
CA ARG A 116 -15.62 16.37 -4.08
C ARG A 116 -16.41 17.63 -3.72
N PRO A 117 -17.20 17.58 -2.63
CA PRO A 117 -17.68 18.80 -1.99
C PRO A 117 -16.53 19.77 -1.67
N GLU A 118 -16.80 21.06 -1.75
CA GLU A 118 -15.77 22.09 -1.64
C GLU A 118 -15.05 22.07 -0.29
N ASP A 119 -15.78 21.83 0.80
CA ASP A 119 -15.22 21.72 2.15
C ASP A 119 -14.31 20.48 2.30
N LEU A 120 -14.64 19.36 1.66
CA LEU A 120 -13.78 18.17 1.63
C LEU A 120 -12.54 18.39 0.78
N ALA A 121 -12.65 19.09 -0.34
CA ALA A 121 -11.50 19.45 -1.16
C ALA A 121 -10.54 20.37 -0.39
N TYR A 122 -11.08 21.42 0.24
CA TYR A 122 -10.31 22.33 1.08
C TYR A 122 -9.63 21.63 2.25
N PHE A 123 -10.35 20.76 2.96
CA PHE A 123 -9.79 19.96 4.06
C PHE A 123 -8.64 19.09 3.58
N ALA A 124 -8.79 18.38 2.45
CA ALA A 124 -7.74 17.54 1.90
C ALA A 124 -6.45 18.32 1.53
N GLU A 125 -6.58 19.59 1.14
CA GLU A 125 -5.45 20.44 0.78
C GLU A 125 -4.74 21.06 1.99
N THR A 126 -5.50 21.36 3.06
CA THR A 126 -5.00 22.15 4.19
C THR A 126 -4.69 21.32 5.44
N PHE A 127 -5.35 20.18 5.61
CA PHE A 127 -5.29 19.38 6.84
C PHE A 127 -3.86 19.05 7.33
N PRO A 128 -2.92 18.57 6.53
CA PRO A 128 -1.59 18.24 7.07
C PRO A 128 -0.70 19.44 7.32
N LYS A 129 -1.02 20.58 6.72
CA LYS A 129 -0.21 21.80 6.84
C LYS A 129 -0.62 22.63 8.06
N ALA A 130 -1.73 22.29 8.69
CA ALA A 130 -2.36 23.09 9.75
C ALA A 130 -2.43 24.58 9.43
N THR A 131 -2.53 24.90 8.13
CA THR A 131 -2.58 26.27 7.58
C THR A 131 -3.87 26.42 6.82
N GLY A 132 -4.52 27.57 6.96
CA GLY A 132 -5.73 27.89 6.25
C GLY A 132 -6.69 28.70 7.11
N ASP A 133 -7.61 29.35 6.45
CA ASP A 133 -8.69 30.09 7.10
C ASP A 133 -9.78 29.12 7.59
N ALA A 134 -10.52 29.51 8.62
CA ALA A 134 -11.67 28.76 9.09
C ALA A 134 -12.77 28.75 8.03
N VAL A 135 -13.14 27.57 7.54
CA VAL A 135 -14.20 27.37 6.56
C VAL A 135 -15.34 26.58 7.20
N ALA A 136 -16.58 26.95 6.89
CA ALA A 136 -17.73 26.22 7.37
C ALA A 136 -17.78 24.82 6.73
N ALA A 137 -17.64 23.77 7.55
CA ALA A 137 -17.73 22.40 7.11
C ALA A 137 -19.19 21.92 7.14
N GLN A 138 -19.66 21.35 6.04
CA GLN A 138 -20.99 20.76 5.92
C GLN A 138 -20.93 19.22 5.89
N HIS A 139 -19.79 18.66 5.44
CA HIS A 139 -19.61 17.23 5.25
C HIS A 139 -18.57 16.61 6.21
N ILE A 140 -18.00 17.42 7.10
CA ILE A 140 -16.99 16.98 8.08
C ILE A 140 -17.57 17.13 9.48
N TYR A 141 -17.55 16.05 10.24
CA TYR A 141 -18.05 16.01 11.60
C TYR A 141 -16.94 15.48 12.51
N LEU A 142 -16.74 16.14 13.64
CA LEU A 142 -15.85 15.68 14.72
C LEU A 142 -16.71 15.20 15.87
N GLY A 143 -16.47 13.97 16.32
CA GLY A 143 -17.12 13.39 17.49
C GLY A 143 -16.09 13.03 18.54
N GLU A 144 -16.40 13.24 19.80
CA GLU A 144 -15.60 12.83 20.95
C GLU A 144 -16.42 11.90 21.83
N ALA A 145 -15.79 10.85 22.32
CA ALA A 145 -16.42 9.88 23.21
C ALA A 145 -15.55 9.64 24.46
N SER A 146 -16.18 9.33 25.58
CA SER A 146 -15.51 9.13 26.87
C SER A 146 -14.82 7.77 27.01
N SER A 147 -15.13 6.83 26.13
CA SER A 147 -14.55 5.47 26.12
C SER A 147 -14.68 4.86 24.71
N VAL A 148 -13.90 3.80 24.44
CA VAL A 148 -13.96 3.03 23.20
C VAL A 148 -15.37 2.49 22.95
N ASP A 149 -16.05 1.95 23.97
CA ASP A 149 -17.44 1.47 23.84
C ASP A 149 -18.41 2.59 23.44
N SER A 150 -18.22 3.78 23.97
CA SER A 150 -19.04 4.95 23.62
C SER A 150 -18.76 5.43 22.21
N GLU A 151 -17.50 5.39 21.78
CA GLU A 151 -17.07 5.69 20.42
C GLU A 151 -17.70 4.71 19.40
N ILE A 152 -17.59 3.41 19.67
CA ILE A 152 -18.20 2.36 18.85
C ILE A 152 -19.72 2.60 18.72
N LYS A 153 -20.41 2.82 19.85
CA LYS A 153 -21.87 3.08 19.85
C LYS A 153 -22.23 4.33 19.04
N MET A 154 -21.46 5.39 19.16
CA MET A 154 -21.66 6.64 18.41
C MET A 154 -21.53 6.37 16.91
N VAL A 155 -20.42 5.76 16.47
CA VAL A 155 -20.15 5.47 15.07
C VAL A 155 -21.19 4.52 14.49
N LEU A 156 -21.49 3.39 15.16
CA LEU A 156 -22.49 2.43 14.69
C LEU A 156 -23.90 3.02 14.64
N THR A 157 -24.20 3.98 15.53
CA THR A 157 -25.49 4.69 15.48
C THR A 157 -25.60 5.55 14.22
N ASP A 158 -24.50 6.25 13.82
CA ASP A 158 -24.47 7.04 12.59
C ASP A 158 -24.54 6.14 11.35
N VAL A 159 -23.78 5.06 11.30
CA VAL A 159 -23.87 4.04 10.26
C VAL A 159 -25.30 3.53 10.10
N LYS A 160 -25.95 3.16 11.21
CA LYS A 160 -27.35 2.70 11.19
C LYS A 160 -28.31 3.75 10.64
N LYS A 161 -28.11 5.04 10.96
CA LYS A 161 -28.93 6.14 10.40
C LYS A 161 -28.73 6.24 8.89
N LYS A 162 -27.50 6.17 8.40
CA LYS A 162 -27.16 6.22 6.97
C LYS A 162 -27.79 5.04 6.20
N LEU A 163 -27.65 3.84 6.72
CA LEU A 163 -28.30 2.64 6.13
C LEU A 163 -29.82 2.77 6.06
N LYS A 164 -30.47 3.30 7.12
CA LYS A 164 -31.90 3.56 7.14
C LYS A 164 -32.34 4.65 6.16
N SER A 165 -31.47 5.61 5.83
CA SER A 165 -31.74 6.64 4.84
C SER A 165 -31.49 6.18 3.40
N GLY A 166 -31.09 4.91 3.20
CA GLY A 166 -30.92 4.31 1.88
C GLY A 166 -29.47 4.31 1.36
N VAL A 167 -28.51 4.73 2.14
CA VAL A 167 -27.09 4.61 1.78
C VAL A 167 -26.73 3.14 1.74
N ALA A 168 -26.12 2.68 0.65
CA ALA A 168 -25.75 1.27 0.51
C ALA A 168 -24.53 0.92 1.38
N PRO A 169 -24.45 -0.30 1.95
CA PRO A 169 -23.33 -0.69 2.84
C PRO A 169 -21.95 -0.50 2.23
N HIS A 170 -21.79 -0.71 0.92
CA HIS A 170 -20.53 -0.57 0.21
C HIS A 170 -20.10 0.90 -0.03
N GLU A 171 -20.98 1.86 0.26
CA GLU A 171 -20.69 3.30 0.23
C GLU A 171 -20.22 3.83 1.59
N ILE A 172 -20.15 2.96 2.62
CA ILE A 172 -19.74 3.32 3.98
C ILE A 172 -18.41 2.64 4.27
N LEU A 173 -17.40 3.43 4.61
CA LEU A 173 -16.08 2.94 5.01
C LEU A 173 -15.78 3.36 6.45
N LEU A 174 -15.40 2.40 7.29
CA LEU A 174 -14.86 2.65 8.64
C LEU A 174 -13.36 2.39 8.62
N LEU A 175 -12.60 3.40 8.99
CA LEU A 175 -11.15 3.29 9.11
C LEU A 175 -10.76 3.32 10.58
N VAL A 176 -10.00 2.34 11.03
CA VAL A 176 -9.45 2.27 12.39
C VAL A 176 -7.95 2.05 12.30
N ARG A 177 -7.21 2.58 13.26
CA ARG A 177 -5.75 2.43 13.28
C ARG A 177 -5.34 0.99 13.57
N ASN A 178 -6.02 0.35 14.51
CA ASN A 178 -5.77 -1.03 14.90
C ASN A 178 -7.12 -1.68 15.27
N LEU A 179 -7.48 -2.72 14.52
CA LEU A 179 -8.76 -3.40 14.71
C LEU A 179 -8.86 -4.10 16.08
N ASN A 180 -7.72 -4.55 16.64
CA ASN A 180 -7.70 -5.22 17.95
C ASN A 180 -8.14 -4.32 19.11
N ASP A 181 -8.04 -3.01 18.97
CA ASP A 181 -8.47 -2.05 19.98
C ASP A 181 -10.01 -1.91 20.04
N TYR A 182 -10.70 -2.48 19.05
CA TYR A 182 -12.15 -2.40 18.85
C TYR A 182 -12.86 -3.77 18.87
N GLN A 183 -12.17 -4.83 19.35
CA GLN A 183 -12.71 -6.18 19.51
C GLN A 183 -13.25 -6.46 20.88
#